data_c1d2dc7d3b49223b0108f50244d32032
#
_entry.id   c1d2dc7d3b49223b0108f50244d32032
#
_cell.length_a   1.000
_cell.length_b   1.000
_cell.length_c   1.000
_cell.angle_alpha   90.00
_cell.angle_beta   90.00
_cell.angle_gamma   90.00
#
_symmetry.space_group_name_H-M   'P 1'
#
loop_
_entity.id
_entity.type
_entity.pdbx_description
1 polymer ?
#
loop_
_entity_poly.entity_id
_entity_poly.type
_entity_poly.pdbx_seq_one_letter_code
_entity_poly.pdbx_strand_id
1 'polypeptide(L)'
;MAGDPGGLVQFDIRTPLDDVAIRAHIQSALSRELTEVEVAAPRKERLTIVANGPSALAAPLRRSPTLAVNNALRLFVDRGLAPDFWIASDPQECVAEFLRAAPRETVYLVASKCHPRVFDALRDRRVMLWHCAEPATLDLLVGRLVIQTSITVTLCALNLMPVLGYHQLETWGWDGCYLAGRDHAASQPHHADDITIHLGPTRQFASTKSWAAEAQESVRLFQGTQRHVKIHGGGMIGAILRQFALA
;
A
#
# COMPACT_ATOMS: atom_id res chain seq x y z
N MET A 1 1.71 39.98 -6.65
CA MET A 1 2.69 39.14 -5.91
C MET A 1 2.02 37.80 -5.71
N ALA A 2 2.42 36.79 -6.50
CA ALA A 2 1.94 35.42 -6.34
C ALA A 2 2.62 34.85 -5.09
N GLY A 3 1.82 34.54 -4.07
CA GLY A 3 2.31 33.87 -2.87
C GLY A 3 2.89 32.51 -3.23
N ASP A 4 4.07 32.24 -2.70
CA ASP A 4 4.73 30.93 -2.71
C ASP A 4 3.72 29.86 -2.25
N PRO A 5 3.40 28.84 -3.06
CA PRO A 5 2.52 27.76 -2.62
C PRO A 5 3.28 27.00 -1.53
N GLY A 6 2.89 27.20 -0.28
CA GLY A 6 3.49 26.80 0.97
C GLY A 6 4.39 25.59 0.86
N GLY A 7 5.67 25.78 1.23
CA GLY A 7 6.74 24.81 1.05
C GLY A 7 6.33 23.43 1.55
N LEU A 8 6.50 22.43 0.68
CA LEU A 8 6.33 21.04 1.05
C LEU A 8 7.35 20.70 2.13
N VAL A 9 6.88 20.37 3.33
CA VAL A 9 7.77 19.91 4.41
C VAL A 9 8.27 18.52 4.01
N GLN A 10 9.57 18.37 3.85
CA GLN A 10 10.17 17.08 3.54
C GLN A 10 10.27 16.27 4.84
N PHE A 11 9.62 15.11 4.87
CA PHE A 11 9.75 14.14 5.95
C PHE A 11 10.79 13.08 5.54
N ASP A 12 11.80 12.89 6.38
CA ASP A 12 12.75 11.77 6.22
C ASP A 12 12.14 10.51 6.84
N ILE A 13 11.55 9.68 5.99
CA ILE A 13 10.96 8.40 6.39
C ILE A 13 11.94 7.32 5.98
N ARG A 14 12.58 6.70 6.97
CA ARG A 14 13.54 5.63 6.75
C ARG A 14 12.89 4.28 7.02
N THR A 15 13.23 3.31 6.17
CA THR A 15 13.02 1.91 6.48
C THR A 15 13.88 1.56 7.71
N PRO A 16 13.34 0.83 8.69
CA PRO A 16 14.09 0.45 9.90
C PRO A 16 15.24 -0.55 9.64
N LEU A 17 15.32 -1.09 8.44
CA LEU A 17 16.36 -2.03 8.01
C LEU A 17 17.38 -1.34 7.11
N ASP A 18 18.64 -1.74 7.25
CA ASP A 18 19.72 -1.30 6.36
C ASP A 18 19.69 -2.05 5.00
N ASP A 19 20.49 -1.54 4.06
CA ASP A 19 20.55 -2.10 2.71
C ASP A 19 21.08 -3.55 2.71
N VAL A 20 21.91 -3.94 3.68
CA VAL A 20 22.45 -5.30 3.78
C VAL A 20 21.33 -6.30 4.09
N ALA A 21 20.48 -5.97 5.06
CA ALA A 21 19.33 -6.79 5.42
C ALA A 21 18.33 -6.88 4.25
N ILE A 22 18.03 -5.75 3.59
CA ILE A 22 17.13 -5.74 2.42
C ILE A 22 17.69 -6.60 1.29
N ARG A 23 18.98 -6.52 0.98
CA ARG A 23 19.63 -7.36 -0.03
C ARG A 23 19.54 -8.84 0.33
N ALA A 24 19.76 -9.20 1.60
CA ALA A 24 19.62 -10.59 2.06
C ALA A 24 18.18 -11.11 1.90
N HIS A 25 17.17 -10.29 2.19
CA HIS A 25 15.76 -10.64 1.96
C HIS A 25 15.49 -10.90 0.48
N ILE A 26 15.95 -10.02 -0.42
CA ILE A 26 15.77 -10.19 -1.88
C ILE A 26 16.43 -11.48 -2.34
N GLN A 27 17.67 -11.76 -1.95
CA GLN A 27 18.36 -13.00 -2.30
C GLN A 27 17.60 -14.23 -1.81
N SER A 28 17.11 -14.20 -0.57
CA SER A 28 16.27 -15.26 -0.02
C SER A 28 14.96 -15.46 -0.80
N ALA A 29 14.32 -14.36 -1.24
CA ALA A 29 13.10 -14.44 -2.03
C ALA A 29 13.37 -15.04 -3.43
N LEU A 30 14.44 -14.60 -4.08
CA LEU A 30 14.85 -15.10 -5.41
C LEU A 30 15.20 -16.59 -5.40
N SER A 31 15.83 -17.10 -4.32
CA SER A 31 16.16 -18.53 -4.20
C SER A 31 14.94 -19.45 -4.04
N ARG A 32 13.74 -18.90 -3.87
CA ARG A 32 12.48 -19.67 -3.73
C ARG A 32 11.85 -20.05 -5.07
N GLU A 33 12.35 -19.54 -6.19
CA GLU A 33 11.87 -19.84 -7.55
C GLU A 33 10.34 -19.64 -7.72
N LEU A 34 9.81 -18.60 -7.08
CA LEU A 34 8.39 -18.27 -7.13
C LEU A 34 8.02 -17.68 -8.50
N THR A 35 6.75 -17.86 -8.90
CA THR A 35 6.20 -17.16 -10.06
C THR A 35 6.30 -15.65 -9.85
N GLU A 36 6.88 -14.94 -10.81
CA GLU A 36 6.97 -13.49 -10.79
C GLU A 36 5.76 -12.83 -11.47
N VAL A 37 5.48 -11.59 -11.06
CA VAL A 37 4.48 -10.76 -11.71
C VAL A 37 4.96 -10.39 -13.10
N GLU A 38 4.05 -10.52 -14.07
CA GLU A 38 4.25 -10.10 -15.45
C GLU A 38 3.22 -9.06 -15.86
N VAL A 39 3.52 -8.31 -16.93
CA VAL A 39 2.57 -7.34 -17.50
C VAL A 39 1.39 -8.08 -18.08
N ALA A 40 0.20 -7.80 -17.57
CA ALA A 40 -1.04 -8.41 -18.03
C ALA A 40 -1.82 -7.51 -19.00
N ALA A 41 -2.65 -8.11 -19.84
CA ALA A 41 -3.57 -7.37 -20.69
C ALA A 41 -4.55 -6.52 -19.87
N PRO A 42 -4.96 -5.33 -20.37
CA PRO A 42 -5.91 -4.47 -19.67
C PRO A 42 -7.24 -5.18 -19.36
N ARG A 43 -7.72 -4.97 -18.13
CA ARG A 43 -8.99 -5.51 -17.62
C ARG A 43 -10.04 -4.40 -17.58
N LYS A 44 -11.29 -4.76 -17.78
CA LYS A 44 -12.43 -3.82 -17.73
C LYS A 44 -12.98 -3.64 -16.31
N GLU A 45 -12.71 -4.60 -15.44
CA GLU A 45 -13.20 -4.61 -14.07
C GLU A 45 -12.53 -3.52 -13.24
N ARG A 46 -13.30 -2.92 -12.33
CA ARG A 46 -12.80 -2.04 -11.30
C ARG A 46 -12.29 -2.88 -10.13
N LEU A 47 -11.05 -2.64 -9.71
CA LEU A 47 -10.48 -3.27 -8.51
C LEU A 47 -10.71 -2.40 -7.27
N THR A 48 -11.21 -3.01 -6.21
CA THR A 48 -11.34 -2.38 -4.90
C THR A 48 -10.11 -2.66 -4.04
N ILE A 49 -9.32 -1.63 -3.73
CA ILE A 49 -8.18 -1.70 -2.82
C ILE A 49 -8.67 -1.35 -1.42
N VAL A 50 -8.44 -2.24 -0.48
CA VAL A 50 -8.80 -2.08 0.93
C VAL A 50 -7.52 -1.97 1.75
N ALA A 51 -7.20 -0.75 2.19
CA ALA A 51 -6.14 -0.47 3.15
C ALA A 51 -6.69 -0.54 4.59
N ASN A 52 -5.84 -0.32 5.61
CA ASN A 52 -6.25 -0.55 6.99
C ASN A 52 -6.71 0.73 7.73
N GLY A 53 -6.92 1.85 7.06
CA GLY A 53 -7.48 3.04 7.70
C GLY A 53 -8.96 2.85 8.08
N PRO A 54 -9.51 3.72 8.97
CA PRO A 54 -10.84 3.51 9.55
C PRO A 54 -11.98 3.45 8.55
N SER A 55 -11.91 4.14 7.40
CA SER A 55 -12.96 4.09 6.37
C SER A 55 -13.12 2.70 5.72
N ALA A 56 -12.14 1.80 5.87
CA ALA A 56 -12.24 0.42 5.40
C ALA A 56 -13.39 -0.37 6.04
N LEU A 57 -13.88 0.03 7.21
CA LEU A 57 -15.03 -0.60 7.86
C LEU A 57 -16.31 -0.55 7.01
N ALA A 58 -16.42 0.45 6.12
CA ALA A 58 -17.53 0.62 5.19
C ALA A 58 -17.26 0.04 3.78
N ALA A 59 -16.10 -0.60 3.58
CA ALA A 59 -15.73 -1.15 2.27
C ALA A 59 -16.66 -2.30 1.85
N PRO A 60 -17.04 -2.38 0.54
CA PRO A 60 -17.89 -3.43 0.02
C PRO A 60 -17.11 -4.72 -0.24
N LEU A 61 -16.64 -5.40 0.82
CA LEU A 61 -15.69 -6.53 0.77
C LEU A 61 -16.17 -7.75 -0.07
N ARG A 62 -17.46 -7.83 -0.40
CA ARG A 62 -18.01 -8.91 -1.23
C ARG A 62 -18.01 -8.61 -2.73
N ARG A 63 -17.61 -7.40 -3.13
CA ARG A 63 -17.52 -7.02 -4.54
C ARG A 63 -16.11 -7.34 -5.05
N SER A 64 -16.04 -8.25 -6.00
CA SER A 64 -14.78 -8.66 -6.63
C SER A 64 -14.54 -7.85 -7.92
N PRO A 65 -13.28 -7.62 -8.32
CA PRO A 65 -12.07 -8.04 -7.64
C PRO A 65 -11.68 -7.10 -6.48
N THR A 66 -11.10 -7.68 -5.44
CA THR A 66 -10.62 -6.97 -4.24
C THR A 66 -9.15 -7.25 -3.96
N LEU A 67 -8.46 -6.24 -3.41
CA LEU A 67 -7.10 -6.33 -2.92
C LEU A 67 -7.04 -5.87 -1.45
N ALA A 68 -6.58 -6.71 -0.56
CA ALA A 68 -6.28 -6.33 0.83
C ALA A 68 -4.81 -5.90 0.98
N VAL A 69 -4.58 -4.76 1.64
CA VAL A 69 -3.24 -4.24 1.91
C VAL A 69 -2.82 -4.58 3.34
N ASN A 70 -1.72 -5.32 3.51
CA ASN A 70 -1.18 -5.68 4.81
C ASN A 70 -2.26 -6.23 5.77
N ASN A 71 -2.40 -5.63 6.96
CA ASN A 71 -3.34 -6.07 8.00
C ASN A 71 -4.83 -5.88 7.64
N ALA A 72 -5.16 -5.18 6.56
CA ALA A 72 -6.54 -5.14 6.07
C ALA A 72 -7.10 -6.54 5.68
N LEU A 73 -6.23 -7.53 5.47
CA LEU A 73 -6.63 -8.93 5.33
C LEU A 73 -7.54 -9.39 6.49
N ARG A 74 -7.30 -8.90 7.70
CA ARG A 74 -8.08 -9.22 8.89
C ARG A 74 -9.56 -8.87 8.74
N LEU A 75 -9.86 -7.76 8.04
CA LEU A 75 -11.25 -7.33 7.79
C LEU A 75 -12.05 -8.33 6.95
N PHE A 76 -11.37 -9.04 6.04
CA PHE A 76 -11.98 -10.11 5.25
C PHE A 76 -12.12 -11.37 6.08
N VAL A 77 -11.05 -11.82 6.72
CA VAL A 77 -11.00 -13.06 7.52
C VAL A 77 -12.04 -13.03 8.65
N ASP A 78 -12.14 -11.93 9.40
CA ASP A 78 -13.11 -11.77 10.51
C ASP A 78 -14.58 -11.84 10.02
N ARG A 79 -14.81 -11.70 8.69
CA ARG A 79 -16.13 -11.84 8.05
C ARG A 79 -16.31 -13.13 7.27
N GLY A 80 -15.38 -14.07 7.39
CA GLY A 80 -15.40 -15.33 6.62
C GLY A 80 -15.25 -15.12 5.12
N LEU A 81 -14.50 -14.08 4.70
CA LEU A 81 -14.25 -13.72 3.31
C LEU A 81 -12.79 -13.90 2.95
N ALA A 82 -12.50 -14.05 1.65
CA ALA A 82 -11.18 -14.02 1.09
C ALA A 82 -11.12 -12.89 0.04
N PRO A 83 -10.11 -11.99 0.10
CA PRO A 83 -9.86 -11.08 -1.01
C PRO A 83 -9.26 -11.84 -2.20
N ASP A 84 -9.46 -11.34 -3.43
CA ASP A 84 -8.82 -11.93 -4.62
C ASP A 84 -7.31 -11.81 -4.55
N PHE A 85 -6.81 -10.67 -4.03
CA PHE A 85 -5.39 -10.39 -3.86
C PHE A 85 -5.08 -9.89 -2.44
N TRP A 86 -3.87 -10.16 -2.01
CA TRP A 86 -3.24 -9.51 -0.86
C TRP A 86 -1.87 -8.98 -1.27
N ILE A 87 -1.45 -7.83 -0.73
CA ILE A 87 -0.16 -7.21 -1.07
C ILE A 87 0.62 -6.82 0.18
N ALA A 88 1.95 -7.06 0.13
CA ALA A 88 2.93 -6.54 1.07
C ALA A 88 4.21 -6.10 0.36
N SER A 89 4.83 -5.04 0.91
CA SER A 89 6.16 -4.55 0.52
C SER A 89 7.01 -4.13 1.72
N ASP A 90 6.46 -4.23 2.92
CA ASP A 90 7.17 -3.89 4.15
C ASP A 90 8.17 -5.00 4.49
N PRO A 91 9.47 -4.68 4.67
CA PRO A 91 10.50 -5.67 4.96
C PRO A 91 10.51 -6.15 6.41
N GLN A 92 9.65 -5.63 7.29
CA GLN A 92 9.62 -6.00 8.70
C GLN A 92 9.05 -7.41 8.91
N GLU A 93 9.62 -8.11 9.89
CA GLU A 93 9.21 -9.46 10.26
C GLU A 93 7.75 -9.56 10.72
N CYS A 94 7.25 -8.52 11.40
CA CYS A 94 5.89 -8.48 11.94
C CYS A 94 4.79 -8.59 10.88
N VAL A 95 5.09 -8.35 9.61
CA VAL A 95 4.14 -8.54 8.50
C VAL A 95 3.64 -9.99 8.41
N ALA A 96 4.47 -10.97 8.81
CA ALA A 96 4.07 -12.37 8.88
C ALA A 96 2.90 -12.64 9.85
N GLU A 97 2.74 -11.80 10.87
CA GLU A 97 1.65 -11.91 11.83
C GLU A 97 0.26 -11.64 11.21
N PHE A 98 0.21 -10.85 10.13
CA PHE A 98 -1.04 -10.57 9.40
C PHE A 98 -1.57 -11.80 8.67
N LEU A 99 -0.73 -12.83 8.50
CA LEU A 99 -1.02 -14.02 7.71
C LEU A 99 -1.49 -15.24 8.54
N ARG A 100 -1.73 -15.08 9.84
CA ARG A 100 -2.11 -16.19 10.74
C ARG A 100 -3.33 -17.00 10.27
N ALA A 101 -4.25 -16.37 9.54
CA ALA A 101 -5.43 -17.02 8.97
C ALA A 101 -5.55 -16.74 7.47
N ALA A 102 -4.43 -16.79 6.76
CA ALA A 102 -4.35 -16.49 5.33
C ALA A 102 -5.25 -17.41 4.49
N PRO A 103 -6.27 -16.89 3.78
CA PRO A 103 -7.16 -17.70 2.94
C PRO A 103 -6.41 -18.43 1.82
N ARG A 104 -6.89 -19.59 1.40
CA ARG A 104 -6.26 -20.39 0.34
C ARG A 104 -6.53 -19.83 -1.06
N GLU A 105 -7.66 -19.20 -1.22
CA GLU A 105 -8.18 -18.67 -2.49
C GLU A 105 -7.50 -17.38 -2.94
N THR A 106 -6.87 -16.68 -2.00
CA THR A 106 -6.19 -15.41 -2.23
C THR A 106 -4.87 -15.60 -2.98
N VAL A 107 -4.58 -14.72 -3.93
CA VAL A 107 -3.26 -14.58 -4.55
C VAL A 107 -2.44 -13.56 -3.74
N TYR A 108 -1.28 -13.97 -3.27
CA TYR A 108 -0.41 -13.17 -2.40
C TYR A 108 0.68 -12.49 -3.23
N LEU A 109 0.58 -11.17 -3.39
CA LEU A 109 1.55 -10.34 -4.10
C LEU A 109 2.61 -9.86 -3.10
N VAL A 110 3.74 -10.55 -3.05
CA VAL A 110 4.78 -10.30 -2.04
C VAL A 110 6.00 -9.68 -2.70
N ALA A 111 6.43 -8.50 -2.19
CA ALA A 111 7.66 -7.88 -2.67
C ALA A 111 8.89 -8.71 -2.27
N SER A 112 9.88 -8.82 -3.16
CA SER A 112 11.12 -9.57 -2.88
C SER A 112 11.87 -9.08 -1.65
N LYS A 113 11.71 -7.82 -1.26
CA LYS A 113 12.31 -7.25 -0.05
C LYS A 113 11.60 -7.63 1.26
N CYS A 114 10.43 -8.25 1.22
CA CYS A 114 9.73 -8.70 2.44
C CYS A 114 10.58 -9.72 3.21
N HIS A 115 10.40 -9.70 4.54
CA HIS A 115 11.12 -10.62 5.44
C HIS A 115 10.85 -12.09 5.06
N PRO A 116 11.84 -12.99 5.10
CA PRO A 116 11.68 -14.41 4.74
C PRO A 116 10.52 -15.12 5.44
N ARG A 117 10.20 -14.76 6.70
CA ARG A 117 9.05 -15.33 7.44
C ARG A 117 7.69 -15.05 6.78
N VAL A 118 7.55 -14.00 5.98
CA VAL A 118 6.32 -13.75 5.21
C VAL A 118 6.11 -14.85 4.18
N PHE A 119 7.16 -15.22 3.48
CA PHE A 119 7.12 -16.33 2.50
C PHE A 119 6.92 -17.69 3.20
N ASP A 120 7.54 -17.90 4.37
CA ASP A 120 7.38 -19.13 5.14
C ASP A 120 5.93 -19.31 5.62
N ALA A 121 5.28 -18.22 6.03
CA ALA A 121 3.86 -18.22 6.39
C ALA A 121 2.93 -18.54 5.21
N LEU A 122 3.40 -18.32 3.98
CA LEU A 122 2.65 -18.52 2.73
C LEU A 122 3.08 -19.76 1.93
N ARG A 123 3.86 -20.69 2.52
CA ARG A 123 4.44 -21.87 1.80
C ARG A 123 3.42 -22.68 1.00
N ASP A 124 2.18 -22.78 1.50
CA ASP A 124 1.10 -23.55 0.90
C ASP A 124 0.05 -22.65 0.24
N ARG A 125 0.43 -21.45 -0.17
CA ARG A 125 -0.43 -20.43 -0.77
C ARG A 125 0.07 -20.07 -2.17
N ARG A 126 -0.80 -19.46 -2.95
CA ARG A 126 -0.45 -18.93 -4.27
C ARG A 126 0.27 -17.60 -4.12
N VAL A 127 1.60 -17.62 -4.15
CA VAL A 127 2.44 -16.42 -4.07
C VAL A 127 2.88 -16.01 -5.47
N MET A 128 2.80 -14.70 -5.75
CA MET A 128 3.43 -14.07 -6.90
C MET A 128 4.45 -13.05 -6.38
N LEU A 129 5.69 -13.21 -6.80
CA LEU A 129 6.80 -12.35 -6.42
C LEU A 129 6.82 -11.09 -7.29
N TRP A 130 7.02 -9.93 -6.69
CA TRP A 130 7.26 -8.69 -7.41
C TRP A 130 8.43 -7.93 -6.81
N HIS A 131 9.00 -6.97 -7.56
CA HIS A 131 10.24 -6.32 -7.20
C HIS A 131 10.08 -4.82 -7.13
N CYS A 132 10.66 -4.22 -6.07
CA CYS A 132 10.69 -2.79 -5.86
C CYS A 132 11.89 -2.16 -6.60
N ALA A 133 11.67 -1.04 -7.29
CA ALA A 133 12.72 -0.26 -7.93
C ALA A 133 13.47 0.60 -6.88
N GLU A 134 14.30 -0.02 -6.06
CA GLU A 134 15.12 0.66 -5.05
C GLU A 134 16.57 0.73 -5.53
N PRO A 135 17.18 1.93 -5.66
CA PRO A 135 18.52 2.10 -6.23
C PRO A 135 19.58 1.18 -5.63
N ALA A 136 19.55 0.98 -4.30
CA ALA A 136 20.52 0.16 -3.57
C ALA A 136 20.45 -1.35 -3.89
N THR A 137 19.43 -1.81 -4.63
CA THR A 137 19.17 -3.24 -4.85
C THR A 137 18.93 -3.62 -6.31
N LEU A 138 18.96 -2.65 -7.24
CA LEU A 138 18.66 -2.89 -8.66
C LEU A 138 19.64 -3.87 -9.32
N ASP A 139 20.88 -3.94 -8.86
CA ASP A 139 21.88 -4.88 -9.35
C ASP A 139 21.49 -6.35 -9.12
N LEU A 140 20.69 -6.65 -8.09
CA LEU A 140 20.15 -7.98 -7.83
C LEU A 140 18.96 -8.34 -8.75
N LEU A 141 18.37 -7.35 -9.42
CA LEU A 141 17.12 -7.47 -10.16
C LEU A 141 17.30 -7.27 -11.68
N VAL A 142 18.53 -7.40 -12.18
CA VAL A 142 18.85 -7.24 -13.61
C VAL A 142 18.02 -8.21 -14.44
N GLY A 143 17.35 -7.70 -15.48
CA GLY A 143 16.49 -8.47 -16.37
C GLY A 143 15.10 -8.81 -15.82
N ARG A 144 14.74 -8.33 -14.63
CA ARG A 144 13.42 -8.55 -14.01
C ARG A 144 12.55 -7.29 -14.11
N LEU A 145 11.25 -7.50 -14.05
CA LEU A 145 10.28 -6.40 -13.97
C LEU A 145 10.35 -5.77 -12.58
N VAL A 146 10.73 -4.49 -12.53
CA VAL A 146 10.74 -3.72 -11.29
C VAL A 146 9.61 -2.68 -11.30
N ILE A 147 8.95 -2.53 -10.16
CA ILE A 147 7.83 -1.61 -9.97
C ILE A 147 8.31 -0.40 -9.15
N GLN A 148 7.93 0.80 -9.56
CA GLN A 148 8.28 2.00 -8.82
C GLN A 148 7.84 1.86 -7.36
N THR A 149 8.79 2.02 -6.45
CA THR A 149 8.59 1.96 -5.00
C THR A 149 7.91 3.22 -4.51
N SER A 150 7.18 3.08 -3.43
CA SER A 150 6.54 4.14 -2.69
C SER A 150 6.69 3.89 -1.19
N ILE A 151 6.51 4.93 -0.39
CA ILE A 151 6.71 4.87 1.07
C ILE A 151 5.66 4.02 1.78
N THR A 152 4.51 3.76 1.15
CA THR A 152 3.47 2.89 1.72
C THR A 152 3.06 1.77 0.77
N VAL A 153 2.55 0.69 1.35
CA VAL A 153 2.08 -0.47 0.58
C VAL A 153 0.86 -0.12 -0.28
N THR A 154 0.02 0.83 0.16
CA THR A 154 -1.13 1.29 -0.64
C THR A 154 -0.67 1.97 -1.93
N LEU A 155 0.33 2.84 -1.85
CA LEU A 155 0.92 3.48 -3.03
C LEU A 155 1.62 2.45 -3.95
N CYS A 156 2.31 1.46 -3.36
CA CYS A 156 2.86 0.33 -4.13
C CYS A 156 1.75 -0.43 -4.87
N ALA A 157 0.60 -0.67 -4.23
CA ALA A 157 -0.55 -1.30 -4.88
C ALA A 157 -1.07 -0.48 -6.07
N LEU A 158 -1.15 0.85 -5.93
CA LEU A 158 -1.54 1.73 -7.03
C LEU A 158 -0.54 1.69 -8.21
N ASN A 159 0.72 1.38 -7.98
CA ASN A 159 1.72 1.19 -9.04
C ASN A 159 1.66 -0.23 -9.65
N LEU A 160 1.42 -1.26 -8.84
CA LEU A 160 1.44 -2.65 -9.27
C LEU A 160 0.15 -3.08 -9.99
N MET A 161 -1.03 -2.62 -9.54
CA MET A 161 -2.30 -3.09 -10.11
C MET A 161 -2.48 -2.76 -11.59
N PRO A 162 -2.06 -1.60 -12.13
CA PRO A 162 -2.04 -1.36 -13.57
C PRO A 162 -1.17 -2.34 -14.36
N VAL A 163 -0.06 -2.83 -13.79
CA VAL A 163 0.79 -3.86 -14.41
C VAL A 163 0.02 -5.20 -14.52
N LEU A 164 -0.83 -5.51 -13.55
CA LEU A 164 -1.75 -6.66 -13.58
C LEU A 164 -3.02 -6.40 -14.42
N GLY A 165 -3.06 -5.27 -15.15
CA GLY A 165 -4.15 -4.91 -16.06
C GLY A 165 -5.30 -4.14 -15.43
N TYR A 166 -5.30 -3.86 -14.13
CA TYR A 166 -6.37 -3.11 -13.46
C TYR A 166 -6.12 -1.60 -13.54
N HIS A 167 -6.77 -0.91 -14.46
CA HIS A 167 -6.63 0.53 -14.67
C HIS A 167 -7.74 1.34 -13.99
N GLN A 168 -8.86 0.73 -13.62
CA GLN A 168 -9.93 1.34 -12.84
C GLN A 168 -9.82 0.90 -11.39
N LEU A 169 -9.45 1.83 -10.50
CA LEU A 169 -9.19 1.53 -9.10
C LEU A 169 -10.13 2.31 -8.20
N GLU A 170 -10.53 1.71 -7.10
CA GLU A 170 -11.15 2.42 -5.99
C GLU A 170 -10.49 2.02 -4.67
N THR A 171 -10.38 2.96 -3.73
CA THR A 171 -9.70 2.73 -2.45
C THR A 171 -10.61 2.99 -1.28
N TRP A 172 -10.52 2.15 -0.27
CA TRP A 172 -11.11 2.28 1.05
C TRP A 172 -10.04 2.09 2.11
N GLY A 173 -10.13 2.84 3.23
CA GLY A 173 -9.12 2.74 4.29
C GLY A 173 -7.79 3.42 3.95
N TRP A 174 -7.75 4.22 2.90
CA TRP A 174 -6.60 5.05 2.57
C TRP A 174 -6.82 6.47 3.09
N ASP A 175 -6.91 6.58 4.41
CA ASP A 175 -7.36 7.79 5.09
C ASP A 175 -6.23 8.77 5.39
N GLY A 176 -5.05 8.28 5.79
CA GLY A 176 -3.88 9.08 6.17
C GLY A 176 -4.09 9.93 7.40
N CYS A 177 -5.10 9.63 8.22
CA CYS A 177 -5.43 10.37 9.43
C CYS A 177 -6.28 9.53 10.39
N TYR A 178 -6.39 9.99 11.64
CA TYR A 178 -7.37 9.45 12.58
C TYR A 178 -8.79 9.84 12.17
N LEU A 179 -9.71 8.90 12.20
CA LEU A 179 -11.15 9.15 12.03
C LEU A 179 -11.92 8.62 13.23
N ALA A 180 -12.70 9.49 13.86
CA ALA A 180 -13.46 9.15 15.07
C ALA A 180 -12.59 8.53 16.18
N GLY A 181 -11.37 9.03 16.37
CA GLY A 181 -10.42 8.56 17.38
C GLY A 181 -9.73 7.22 17.05
N ARG A 182 -9.90 6.70 15.83
CA ARG A 182 -9.26 5.46 15.38
C ARG A 182 -8.17 5.76 14.36
N ASP A 183 -7.06 5.05 14.47
CA ASP A 183 -5.95 5.03 13.52
C ASP A 183 -6.14 3.97 12.42
N HIS A 184 -6.64 2.79 12.81
CA HIS A 184 -6.80 1.64 11.93
C HIS A 184 -8.17 0.97 12.09
N ALA A 185 -8.63 0.34 11.03
CA ALA A 185 -9.85 -0.47 11.02
C ALA A 185 -9.64 -1.81 11.74
N ALA A 186 -8.54 -2.52 11.43
CA ALA A 186 -8.06 -3.68 12.18
C ALA A 186 -6.88 -3.25 13.06
N SER A 187 -6.95 -3.56 14.36
CA SER A 187 -5.92 -3.19 15.34
C SER A 187 -4.54 -3.71 14.94
N GLN A 188 -3.55 -2.85 15.03
CA GLN A 188 -2.13 -3.17 14.84
C GLN A 188 -1.28 -2.27 15.72
N PRO A 189 -0.02 -2.64 16.02
CA PRO A 189 0.92 -1.73 16.67
C PRO A 189 1.05 -0.44 15.88
N HIS A 190 1.00 0.69 16.57
CA HIS A 190 1.11 2.01 16.00
C HIS A 190 2.25 2.77 16.69
N HIS A 191 3.14 3.34 15.89
CA HIS A 191 4.19 4.24 16.37
C HIS A 191 3.78 5.66 16.02
N ALA A 192 3.33 6.41 17.03
CA ALA A 192 2.78 7.73 16.84
C ALA A 192 3.86 8.81 16.91
N ASP A 193 4.08 9.47 15.77
CA ASP A 193 4.62 10.83 15.70
C ASP A 193 3.45 11.75 15.33
N ASP A 194 2.52 11.93 16.27
CA ASP A 194 1.27 12.63 16.02
C ASP A 194 1.49 14.10 15.66
N ILE A 195 0.83 14.52 14.59
CA ILE A 195 0.84 15.90 14.10
C ILE A 195 -0.57 16.31 13.71
N THR A 196 -0.80 17.62 13.62
CA THR A 196 -2.03 18.16 13.05
C THR A 196 -1.75 18.77 11.69
N ILE A 197 -2.49 18.36 10.68
CA ILE A 197 -2.42 18.90 9.32
C ILE A 197 -3.62 19.82 9.09
N HIS A 198 -3.36 21.06 8.69
CA HIS A 198 -4.36 22.04 8.33
C HIS A 198 -4.53 22.08 6.81
N LEU A 199 -5.76 21.91 6.34
CA LEU A 199 -6.13 22.00 4.94
C LEU A 199 -7.09 23.19 4.75
N GLY A 200 -6.51 24.34 4.46
CA GLY A 200 -7.25 25.61 4.48
C GLY A 200 -7.66 26.04 5.90
N PRO A 201 -8.55 27.06 6.02
CA PRO A 201 -8.88 27.67 7.32
C PRO A 201 -9.83 26.84 8.19
N THR A 202 -10.55 25.86 7.62
CA THR A 202 -11.66 25.20 8.30
C THR A 202 -11.50 23.69 8.49
N ARG A 203 -10.51 23.07 7.86
CA ARG A 203 -10.29 21.60 7.96
C ARG A 203 -8.96 21.30 8.60
N GLN A 204 -9.00 20.43 9.59
CA GLN A 204 -7.81 19.88 10.24
C GLN A 204 -7.93 18.37 10.37
N PHE A 205 -6.78 17.69 10.36
CA PHE A 205 -6.68 16.25 10.50
C PHE A 205 -5.61 15.92 11.54
N ALA A 206 -5.96 15.11 12.54
CA ALA A 206 -4.97 14.46 13.36
C ALA A 206 -4.32 13.36 12.51
N SER A 207 -3.00 13.35 12.40
CA SER A 207 -2.25 12.51 11.48
C SER A 207 -0.89 12.15 12.08
N THR A 208 -0.04 11.48 11.30
CA THR A 208 1.36 11.22 11.64
C THR A 208 2.27 11.76 10.55
N LYS A 209 3.57 11.91 10.84
CA LYS A 209 4.56 12.34 9.85
C LYS A 209 4.58 11.38 8.63
N SER A 210 4.47 10.08 8.88
CA SER A 210 4.44 9.06 7.81
C SER A 210 3.24 9.24 6.89
N TRP A 211 2.04 9.45 7.43
CA TRP A 211 0.84 9.68 6.64
C TRP A 211 0.85 11.03 5.93
N ALA A 212 1.46 12.05 6.52
CA ALA A 212 1.63 13.34 5.85
C ALA A 212 2.58 13.22 4.65
N ALA A 213 3.67 12.47 4.78
CA ALA A 213 4.58 12.17 3.67
C ALA A 213 3.89 11.33 2.59
N GLU A 214 3.08 10.34 2.95
CA GLU A 214 2.26 9.57 2.01
C GLU A 214 1.31 10.48 1.22
N ALA A 215 0.66 11.43 1.88
CA ALA A 215 -0.21 12.39 1.21
C ALA A 215 0.56 13.25 0.19
N GLN A 216 1.76 13.71 0.53
CA GLN A 216 2.62 14.45 -0.40
C GLN A 216 3.07 13.61 -1.61
N GLU A 217 3.47 12.36 -1.36
CA GLU A 217 3.86 11.44 -2.43
C GLU A 217 2.66 11.12 -3.33
N SER A 218 1.46 10.97 -2.76
CA SER A 218 0.22 10.77 -3.51
C SER A 218 -0.05 11.91 -4.49
N VAL A 219 0.11 13.15 -4.07
CA VAL A 219 -0.04 14.33 -4.96
C VAL A 219 0.93 14.24 -6.13
N ARG A 220 2.22 13.96 -5.86
CA ARG A 220 3.24 13.82 -6.93
C ARG A 220 2.91 12.70 -7.90
N LEU A 221 2.49 11.54 -7.36
CA LEU A 221 2.12 10.38 -8.16
C LEU A 221 0.95 10.69 -9.10
N PHE A 222 -0.08 11.38 -8.60
CA PHE A 222 -1.28 11.68 -9.39
C PHE A 222 -1.06 12.82 -10.37
N GLN A 223 -0.21 13.81 -10.05
CA GLN A 223 0.18 14.86 -10.99
C GLN A 223 0.97 14.33 -12.19
N GLY A 224 1.78 13.28 -12.00
CA GLY A 224 2.59 12.66 -13.04
C GLY A 224 1.87 11.63 -13.91
N THR A 225 0.62 11.27 -13.59
CA THR A 225 -0.09 10.17 -14.26
C THR A 225 -1.59 10.47 -14.40
N GLN A 226 -2.17 10.12 -15.55
CA GLN A 226 -3.65 10.12 -15.70
C GLN A 226 -4.25 8.86 -15.07
N ARG A 227 -4.35 8.83 -13.74
CA ARG A 227 -4.89 7.68 -13.01
C ARG A 227 -6.36 7.92 -12.66
N HIS A 228 -7.19 6.94 -12.95
CA HIS A 228 -8.59 6.92 -12.53
C HIS A 228 -8.73 6.13 -11.24
N VAL A 229 -8.51 6.81 -10.09
CA VAL A 229 -8.66 6.22 -8.77
C VAL A 229 -9.78 6.95 -8.03
N LYS A 230 -10.81 6.21 -7.64
CA LYS A 230 -11.89 6.74 -6.78
C LYS A 230 -11.51 6.51 -5.32
N ILE A 231 -11.36 7.57 -4.56
CA ILE A 231 -10.99 7.50 -3.14
C ILE A 231 -12.24 7.67 -2.29
N HIS A 232 -12.54 6.66 -1.49
CA HIS A 232 -13.67 6.66 -0.56
C HIS A 232 -13.25 7.05 0.85
N GLY A 233 -14.21 7.50 1.64
CA GLY A 233 -13.99 7.96 3.02
C GLY A 233 -13.75 9.46 3.14
N GLY A 234 -13.71 9.92 4.40
CA GLY A 234 -13.53 11.32 4.78
C GLY A 234 -12.09 11.69 5.15
N GLY A 235 -11.12 10.83 4.85
CA GLY A 235 -9.73 10.96 5.28
C GLY A 235 -8.96 12.10 4.63
N MET A 236 -7.78 12.38 5.18
CA MET A 236 -6.90 13.48 4.79
C MET A 236 -6.41 13.32 3.34
N ILE A 237 -5.98 12.12 2.93
CA ILE A 237 -5.43 11.89 1.58
C ILE A 237 -6.47 12.22 0.52
N GLY A 238 -7.68 11.69 0.63
CA GLY A 238 -8.76 12.00 -0.31
C GLY A 238 -9.15 13.49 -0.31
N ALA A 239 -9.07 14.17 0.84
CA ALA A 239 -9.33 15.60 0.92
C ALA A 239 -8.26 16.42 0.19
N ILE A 240 -6.99 16.08 0.39
CA ILE A 240 -5.85 16.73 -0.28
C ILE A 240 -5.93 16.51 -1.80
N LEU A 241 -6.10 15.27 -2.26
CA LEU A 241 -6.15 14.99 -3.70
C LEU A 241 -7.31 15.69 -4.40
N ARG A 242 -8.50 15.79 -3.76
CA ARG A 242 -9.62 16.58 -4.29
C ARG A 242 -9.32 18.07 -4.38
N GLN A 243 -8.55 18.64 -3.43
CA GLN A 243 -8.13 20.04 -3.50
C GLN A 243 -7.24 20.33 -4.71
N PHE A 244 -6.43 19.37 -5.12
CA PHE A 244 -5.60 19.47 -6.33
C PHE A 244 -6.31 18.99 -7.61
N ALA A 245 -7.62 18.68 -7.55
CA ALA A 245 -8.40 18.11 -8.66
C ALA A 245 -7.79 16.81 -9.24
N LEU A 246 -7.23 15.97 -8.38
CA LEU A 246 -6.54 14.73 -8.75
C LEU A 246 -7.34 13.45 -8.39
N ALA A 247 -8.52 13.58 -7.76
CA ALA A 247 -9.36 12.44 -7.32
C ALA A 247 -10.86 12.75 -7.44
#